data_c708ca3348d9ae295ac396183f84c889
#
_entry.id   c708ca3348d9ae295ac396183f84c889
#
_cell.length_a   1.000
_cell.length_b   1.000
_cell.length_c   1.000
_cell.angle_alpha   90.00
_cell.angle_beta   90.00
_cell.angle_gamma   90.00
#
_symmetry.space_group_name_H-M   'P 1'
#
loop_
_entity.id
_entity.type
_entity.pdbx_description
1 polymer ?
#
loop_
_entity_poly.entity_id
_entity_poly.type
_entity_poly.pdbx_seq_one_letter_code
_entity_poly.pdbx_strand_id
1 'polypeptide(L)'
;MRIVAHVDMDAFYASVEERYHPELRGRPVVVGADPKGGTGRGVVTAANYLARKYGIRSALPISRAWRLAETARRRGEAETAFVRGDRSLYREVSGRIMTIIALGADAFEEASIDEAYLDLSSSGAWEQAEAHARSVKSEVLEREGLTCSIGIGPNKLVAKIASDFQKPDGLTVVQPDEVQVFLDGLRIRVIPGIGPKTEAFLQERKIKTVADLRAIQLVQLREWLGKGGEALHHKVRGISDDPVSNEWERKSVGEQETFEEDTLDAGFILGRAQDLAAGVFRRFVTEGFAAFRTVTITVRFAGFVTLSRSRTGRGLLTSLDQLQAEVRQLLEPFFDSRQNPKGKRIRLIGVRVEKLSRLEAVERSESG
;
A
#
# COMPACT_ATOMS: atom_id res chain seq x y z
N MET A 1 30.55 2.98 4.29
CA MET A 1 29.61 2.22 5.15
C MET A 1 28.21 2.61 4.69
N ARG A 2 27.31 1.66 4.48
CA ARG A 2 25.95 1.98 4.02
C ARG A 2 25.07 2.31 5.23
N ILE A 3 24.38 3.45 5.19
CA ILE A 3 23.44 3.90 6.21
C ILE A 3 22.16 4.34 5.50
N VAL A 4 21.06 3.67 5.81
CA VAL A 4 19.74 3.94 5.22
C VAL A 4 18.76 4.31 6.31
N ALA A 5 18.03 5.41 6.13
CA ALA A 5 16.89 5.74 6.98
C ALA A 5 15.57 5.43 6.25
N HIS A 6 14.58 5.00 7.02
CA HIS A 6 13.19 4.90 6.59
C HIS A 6 12.34 5.84 7.44
N VAL A 7 11.66 6.76 6.80
CA VAL A 7 10.74 7.73 7.42
C VAL A 7 9.32 7.28 7.14
N ASP A 8 8.47 7.25 8.16
CA ASP A 8 7.07 6.83 8.06
C ASP A 8 6.21 7.78 8.89
N MET A 9 5.26 8.46 8.26
CA MET A 9 4.38 9.42 8.94
C MET A 9 3.39 8.70 9.84
N ASP A 10 3.25 9.18 11.07
CA ASP A 10 2.39 8.55 12.07
C ASP A 10 0.90 8.76 11.76
N ALA A 11 0.21 7.65 11.46
CA ALA A 11 -1.23 7.64 11.13
C ALA A 11 -1.63 8.72 10.11
N PHE A 12 -0.83 8.91 9.06
CA PHE A 12 -0.76 10.07 8.17
C PHE A 12 -2.12 10.72 7.87
N TYR A 13 -3.04 10.02 7.21
CA TYR A 13 -4.33 10.64 6.83
C TYR A 13 -5.14 11.10 8.05
N ALA A 14 -5.15 10.33 9.13
CA ALA A 14 -5.87 10.72 10.34
C ALA A 14 -5.22 11.93 11.02
N SER A 15 -3.89 11.99 11.02
CA SER A 15 -3.12 13.13 11.58
C SER A 15 -3.31 14.40 10.74
N VAL A 16 -3.42 14.28 9.40
CA VAL A 16 -3.77 15.40 8.52
C VAL A 16 -5.18 15.90 8.83
N GLU A 17 -6.16 14.99 8.96
CA GLU A 17 -7.53 15.41 9.35
C GLU A 17 -7.55 16.12 10.71
N GLU A 18 -6.87 15.61 11.73
CA GLU A 18 -6.79 16.25 13.04
C GLU A 18 -6.11 17.63 13.01
N ARG A 19 -5.18 17.84 12.07
CA ARG A 19 -4.53 19.14 11.87
C ARG A 19 -5.46 20.18 11.26
N TYR A 20 -6.18 19.80 10.21
CA TYR A 20 -7.05 20.70 9.45
C TYR A 20 -8.45 20.85 10.06
N HIS A 21 -8.83 19.90 10.93
CA HIS A 21 -10.11 19.85 11.67
C HIS A 21 -9.85 19.75 13.18
N PRO A 22 -9.57 20.89 13.86
CA PRO A 22 -9.21 20.90 15.28
C PRO A 22 -10.22 20.22 16.21
N GLU A 23 -11.48 20.14 15.82
CA GLU A 23 -12.54 19.44 16.54
C GLU A 23 -12.36 17.92 16.61
N LEU A 24 -11.48 17.37 15.80
CA LEU A 24 -11.11 15.95 15.81
C LEU A 24 -10.00 15.62 16.80
N ARG A 25 -9.26 16.62 17.28
CA ARG A 25 -8.12 16.43 18.17
C ARG A 25 -8.55 15.77 19.48
N GLY A 26 -7.77 14.78 19.89
CA GLY A 26 -8.04 14.03 21.13
C GLY A 26 -9.22 13.05 21.04
N ARG A 27 -9.83 12.89 19.85
CA ARG A 27 -10.87 11.91 19.59
C ARG A 27 -10.32 10.71 18.81
N PRO A 28 -10.93 9.52 18.92
CA PRO A 28 -10.68 8.43 17.97
C PRO A 28 -11.16 8.83 16.57
N VAL A 29 -10.24 8.84 15.58
CA VAL A 29 -10.51 9.25 14.20
C VAL A 29 -10.28 8.07 13.26
N VAL A 30 -11.23 7.82 12.39
CA VAL A 30 -11.18 6.81 11.34
C VAL A 30 -11.43 7.47 9.99
N VAL A 31 -10.44 7.47 9.13
CA VAL A 31 -10.56 7.93 7.75
C VAL A 31 -10.90 6.75 6.84
N GLY A 32 -11.91 6.89 5.99
CA GLY A 32 -12.29 5.81 5.09
C GLY A 32 -13.66 5.99 4.46
N ALA A 33 -14.28 4.87 4.11
CA ALA A 33 -15.63 4.84 3.58
C ALA A 33 -16.65 5.23 4.65
N ASP A 34 -17.84 5.70 4.21
CA ASP A 34 -18.96 5.96 5.10
C ASP A 34 -19.45 4.65 5.74
N PRO A 35 -19.52 4.57 7.08
CA PRO A 35 -20.01 3.38 7.78
C PRO A 35 -21.51 3.12 7.59
N LYS A 36 -22.31 4.11 7.18
CA LYS A 36 -23.78 4.01 6.98
C LYS A 36 -24.46 3.23 8.13
N GLY A 37 -24.19 3.62 9.40
CA GLY A 37 -24.71 2.94 10.57
C GLY A 37 -24.31 1.46 10.71
N GLY A 38 -23.16 1.06 10.16
CA GLY A 38 -22.64 -0.31 10.20
C GLY A 38 -23.01 -1.18 8.99
N THR A 39 -23.71 -0.62 8.00
CA THR A 39 -24.06 -1.30 6.73
C THR A 39 -23.16 -0.86 5.57
N GLY A 40 -22.31 0.16 5.76
CA GLY A 40 -21.44 0.73 4.75
C GLY A 40 -20.48 -0.28 4.12
N ARG A 41 -20.19 -0.06 2.84
CA ARG A 41 -19.19 -0.82 2.05
C ARG A 41 -17.89 -0.04 1.97
N GLY A 42 -16.79 -0.75 1.84
CA GLY A 42 -15.46 -0.18 1.80
C GLY A 42 -14.66 -0.51 3.04
N VAL A 43 -13.54 0.18 3.20
CA VAL A 43 -12.55 -0.11 4.23
C VAL A 43 -12.09 1.15 4.94
N VAL A 44 -11.50 0.97 6.11
CA VAL A 44 -10.69 1.96 6.79
C VAL A 44 -9.43 2.23 5.94
N THR A 45 -9.16 3.47 5.62
CA THR A 45 -7.92 3.90 4.97
C THR A 45 -6.83 4.15 6.01
N ALA A 46 -7.16 4.94 7.05
CA ALA A 46 -6.28 5.18 8.20
C ALA A 46 -7.10 5.28 9.49
N ALA A 47 -6.45 5.05 10.61
CA ALA A 47 -7.00 5.25 11.93
C ALA A 47 -5.92 5.83 12.85
N ASN A 48 -6.26 6.85 13.65
CA ASN A 48 -5.34 7.39 14.64
C ASN A 48 -5.09 6.40 15.78
N TYR A 49 -4.11 6.69 16.62
CA TYR A 49 -3.72 5.78 17.71
C TYR A 49 -4.84 5.57 18.75
N LEU A 50 -5.74 6.53 18.93
CA LEU A 50 -6.92 6.38 19.81
C LEU A 50 -7.90 5.35 19.23
N ALA A 51 -8.23 5.46 17.95
CA ALA A 51 -9.09 4.48 17.27
C ALA A 51 -8.43 3.08 17.21
N ARG A 52 -7.09 3.01 17.07
CA ARG A 52 -6.34 1.75 17.11
C ARG A 52 -6.48 1.01 18.45
N LYS A 53 -6.68 1.72 19.57
CA LYS A 53 -6.97 1.10 20.88
C LYS A 53 -8.27 0.31 20.87
N TYR A 54 -9.23 0.68 20.03
CA TYR A 54 -10.48 -0.05 19.84
C TYR A 54 -10.36 -1.23 18.87
N GLY A 55 -9.15 -1.52 18.37
CA GLY A 55 -8.89 -2.57 17.39
C GLY A 55 -9.14 -2.15 15.94
N ILE A 56 -9.38 -0.85 15.68
CA ILE A 56 -9.62 -0.33 14.33
C ILE A 56 -8.27 -0.06 13.66
N ARG A 57 -8.07 -0.63 12.46
CA ARG A 57 -6.82 -0.50 11.68
C ARG A 57 -7.13 -0.38 10.19
N SER A 58 -6.16 0.12 9.42
CA SER A 58 -6.24 0.18 7.95
C SER A 58 -6.61 -1.18 7.35
N ALA A 59 -7.33 -1.15 6.23
CA ALA A 59 -7.90 -2.29 5.52
C ALA A 59 -9.02 -3.05 6.26
N LEU A 60 -9.38 -2.66 7.49
CA LEU A 60 -10.55 -3.25 8.17
C LEU A 60 -11.84 -2.84 7.42
N PRO A 61 -12.81 -3.75 7.19
CA PRO A 61 -14.11 -3.38 6.65
C PRO A 61 -14.76 -2.29 7.49
N ILE A 62 -15.27 -1.24 6.84
CA ILE A 62 -15.79 -0.05 7.55
C ILE A 62 -16.98 -0.40 8.47
N SER A 63 -17.82 -1.34 8.07
CA SER A 63 -18.92 -1.86 8.90
C SER A 63 -18.42 -2.57 10.17
N ARG A 64 -17.24 -3.20 10.12
CA ARG A 64 -16.62 -3.81 11.30
C ARG A 64 -15.98 -2.75 12.19
N ALA A 65 -15.32 -1.74 11.59
CA ALA A 65 -14.78 -0.60 12.32
C ALA A 65 -15.87 0.12 13.11
N TRP A 66 -17.01 0.37 12.48
CA TRP A 66 -18.16 0.98 13.14
C TRP A 66 -18.65 0.16 14.34
N ARG A 67 -18.78 -1.17 14.19
CA ARG A 67 -19.19 -2.05 15.30
C ARG A 67 -18.21 -2.02 16.47
N LEU A 68 -16.92 -1.94 16.21
CA LEU A 68 -15.88 -1.80 17.25
C LEU A 68 -16.02 -0.44 17.95
N ALA A 69 -16.21 0.64 17.19
CA ALA A 69 -16.44 1.99 17.73
C ALA A 69 -17.70 2.04 18.62
N GLU A 70 -18.81 1.46 18.15
CA GLU A 70 -20.04 1.39 18.95
C GLU A 70 -19.89 0.54 20.21
N THR A 71 -19.11 -0.52 20.15
CA THR A 71 -18.78 -1.32 21.33
C THR A 71 -17.97 -0.52 22.35
N ALA A 72 -16.99 0.26 21.89
CA ALA A 72 -16.19 1.15 22.73
C ALA A 72 -17.09 2.25 23.38
N ARG A 73 -17.94 2.90 22.57
CA ARG A 73 -18.90 3.92 23.05
C ARG A 73 -19.82 3.38 24.16
N ARG A 74 -20.33 2.16 24.00
CA ARG A 74 -21.19 1.51 25.04
C ARG A 74 -20.44 1.19 26.33
N ARG A 75 -19.11 1.16 26.32
CA ARG A 75 -18.25 1.02 27.49
C ARG A 75 -17.87 2.35 28.12
N GLY A 76 -18.41 3.46 27.63
CA GLY A 76 -18.10 4.81 28.13
C GLY A 76 -16.84 5.42 27.52
N GLU A 77 -16.25 4.79 26.48
CA GLU A 77 -15.12 5.35 25.75
C GLU A 77 -15.57 6.48 24.82
N ALA A 78 -14.61 7.30 24.38
CA ALA A 78 -14.87 8.44 23.51
C ALA A 78 -15.48 8.01 22.16
N GLU A 79 -16.43 8.80 21.67
CA GLU A 79 -17.08 8.58 20.39
C GLU A 79 -16.08 8.71 19.22
N THR A 80 -16.12 7.75 18.30
CA THR A 80 -15.25 7.73 17.13
C THR A 80 -15.80 8.60 16.01
N ALA A 81 -14.98 9.51 15.49
CA ALA A 81 -15.27 10.28 14.31
C ALA A 81 -14.90 9.45 13.04
N PHE A 82 -15.87 9.28 12.14
CA PHE A 82 -15.64 8.69 10.82
C PHE A 82 -15.60 9.81 9.79
N VAL A 83 -14.48 9.94 9.09
CA VAL A 83 -14.22 11.03 8.15
C VAL A 83 -13.99 10.46 6.75
N ARG A 84 -14.61 11.09 5.76
CA ARG A 84 -14.30 10.82 4.35
C ARG A 84 -13.08 11.64 3.96
N GLY A 85 -11.97 10.94 3.70
CA GLY A 85 -10.68 11.58 3.44
C GLY A 85 -10.63 12.40 2.16
N ASP A 86 -9.85 13.51 2.18
CA ASP A 86 -9.51 14.33 1.03
C ASP A 86 -8.14 13.93 0.45
N ARG A 87 -8.17 13.19 -0.65
CA ARG A 87 -6.95 12.74 -1.33
C ARG A 87 -6.12 13.88 -1.94
N SER A 88 -6.75 15.01 -2.27
CA SER A 88 -6.04 16.18 -2.81
C SER A 88 -5.20 16.82 -1.73
N LEU A 89 -5.81 17.08 -0.57
CA LEU A 89 -5.14 17.60 0.61
C LEU A 89 -3.98 16.69 1.04
N TYR A 90 -4.19 15.36 1.05
CA TYR A 90 -3.13 14.43 1.46
C TYR A 90 -1.92 14.46 0.53
N ARG A 91 -2.12 14.59 -0.80
CA ARG A 91 -1.02 14.72 -1.74
C ARG A 91 -0.27 16.04 -1.57
N GLU A 92 -1.00 17.12 -1.33
CA GLU A 92 -0.40 18.44 -1.10
C GLU A 92 0.49 18.42 0.16
N VAL A 93 -0.04 17.91 1.29
CA VAL A 93 0.70 17.79 2.54
C VAL A 93 1.90 16.85 2.38
N SER A 94 1.70 15.70 1.73
CA SER A 94 2.77 14.76 1.41
C SER A 94 3.89 15.42 0.61
N GLY A 95 3.58 16.16 -0.45
CA GLY A 95 4.59 16.85 -1.27
C GLY A 95 5.47 17.80 -0.46
N ARG A 96 4.87 18.56 0.48
CA ARG A 96 5.64 19.44 1.39
C ARG A 96 6.53 18.64 2.33
N ILE A 97 6.00 17.55 2.92
CA ILE A 97 6.75 16.66 3.80
C ILE A 97 7.90 15.98 3.07
N MET A 98 7.66 15.43 1.87
CA MET A 98 8.69 14.76 1.08
C MET A 98 9.82 15.73 0.68
N THR A 99 9.50 17.01 0.45
CA THR A 99 10.51 18.06 0.23
C THR A 99 11.39 18.25 1.47
N ILE A 100 10.82 18.24 2.68
CA ILE A 100 11.58 18.34 3.92
C ILE A 100 12.48 17.11 4.11
N ILE A 101 11.91 15.92 3.94
CA ILE A 101 12.60 14.65 4.15
C ILE A 101 13.79 14.49 3.20
N ALA A 102 13.67 14.95 1.95
CA ALA A 102 14.72 14.80 0.94
C ALA A 102 15.96 15.68 1.18
N LEU A 103 15.86 16.70 2.05
CA LEU A 103 16.94 17.63 2.29
C LEU A 103 18.14 16.95 2.96
N GLY A 104 19.32 17.09 2.39
CA GLY A 104 20.58 16.60 2.97
C GLY A 104 20.82 15.09 2.87
N ALA A 105 20.00 14.34 2.13
CA ALA A 105 20.23 12.93 1.82
C ALA A 105 21.06 12.78 0.54
N ASP A 106 21.89 11.72 0.47
CA ASP A 106 22.67 11.36 -0.73
C ASP A 106 21.76 10.88 -1.86
N ALA A 107 20.73 10.13 -1.50
CA ALA A 107 19.64 9.68 -2.36
C ALA A 107 18.33 9.64 -1.58
N PHE A 108 17.24 9.87 -2.28
CA PHE A 108 15.88 9.88 -1.75
C PHE A 108 14.99 8.97 -2.60
N GLU A 109 14.13 8.18 -1.95
CA GLU A 109 13.13 7.34 -2.59
C GLU A 109 11.78 7.53 -1.91
N GLU A 110 10.80 8.03 -2.66
CA GLU A 110 9.40 8.09 -2.22
C GLU A 110 8.78 6.70 -2.37
N ALA A 111 8.63 5.98 -1.26
CA ALA A 111 8.07 4.62 -1.25
C ALA A 111 6.55 4.62 -1.29
N SER A 112 5.91 5.62 -0.68
CA SER A 112 4.47 5.86 -0.70
C SER A 112 4.16 7.34 -0.43
N ILE A 113 2.89 7.70 -0.30
CA ILE A 113 2.44 9.05 0.08
C ILE A 113 2.88 9.47 1.51
N ASP A 114 3.27 8.53 2.34
CA ASP A 114 3.60 8.71 3.75
C ASP A 114 4.91 8.04 4.19
N GLU A 115 5.60 7.36 3.27
CA GLU A 115 6.85 6.67 3.54
C GLU A 115 7.95 7.08 2.55
N ALA A 116 9.18 7.25 3.04
CA ALA A 116 10.35 7.49 2.20
C ALA A 116 11.60 6.79 2.75
N TYR A 117 12.55 6.48 1.85
CA TYR A 117 13.89 6.05 2.21
C TYR A 117 14.90 7.14 1.88
N LEU A 118 15.91 7.25 2.73
CA LEU A 118 17.06 8.14 2.56
C LEU A 118 18.34 7.31 2.57
N ASP A 119 19.23 7.58 1.64
CA ASP A 119 20.63 7.19 1.79
C ASP A 119 21.35 8.29 2.55
N LEU A 120 21.97 7.94 3.67
CA LEU A 120 22.74 8.83 4.54
C LEU A 120 24.20 8.38 4.65
N SER A 121 24.68 7.60 3.68
CA SER A 121 26.00 6.95 3.76
C SER A 121 27.16 7.94 3.78
N SER A 122 27.00 9.14 3.16
CA SER A 122 28.01 10.21 3.20
C SER A 122 28.21 10.84 4.56
N SER A 123 27.24 10.67 5.47
CA SER A 123 27.42 11.14 6.86
C SER A 123 28.63 10.50 7.56
N GLY A 124 29.04 9.31 7.12
CA GLY A 124 30.24 8.63 7.60
C GLY A 124 30.15 8.05 9.02
N ALA A 125 29.15 8.46 9.80
CA ALA A 125 28.96 8.02 11.19
C ALA A 125 27.47 7.86 11.52
N TRP A 126 27.13 6.88 12.36
CA TRP A 126 25.77 6.60 12.81
C TRP A 126 25.17 7.75 13.60
N GLU A 127 25.98 8.40 14.43
CA GLU A 127 25.58 9.55 15.25
C GLU A 127 25.17 10.76 14.37
N GLN A 128 25.85 10.96 13.24
CA GLN A 128 25.50 12.02 12.30
C GLN A 128 24.21 11.71 11.55
N ALA A 129 24.01 10.46 11.16
CA ALA A 129 22.75 10.01 10.53
C ALA A 129 21.59 10.11 11.54
N GLU A 130 21.80 9.79 12.81
CA GLU A 130 20.81 9.99 13.86
C GLU A 130 20.48 11.46 14.08
N ALA A 131 21.49 12.34 14.13
CA ALA A 131 21.28 13.79 14.25
C ALA A 131 20.47 14.34 13.07
N HIS A 132 20.78 13.89 11.84
CA HIS A 132 20.01 14.23 10.65
C HIS A 132 18.54 13.78 10.79
N ALA A 133 18.28 12.55 11.20
CA ALA A 133 16.93 12.05 11.41
C ALA A 133 16.16 12.85 12.45
N ARG A 134 16.80 13.27 13.55
CA ARG A 134 16.21 14.14 14.57
C ARG A 134 15.84 15.51 13.97
N SER A 135 16.70 16.09 13.12
CA SER A 135 16.42 17.35 12.43
C SER A 135 15.20 17.21 11.51
N VAL A 136 15.12 16.13 10.73
CA VAL A 136 13.96 15.84 9.88
C VAL A 136 12.68 15.77 10.71
N LYS A 137 12.67 15.03 11.83
CA LYS A 137 11.51 14.94 12.75
C LYS A 137 11.08 16.31 13.26
N SER A 138 12.04 17.13 13.75
CA SER A 138 11.77 18.50 14.24
C SER A 138 11.18 19.38 13.15
N GLU A 139 11.75 19.35 11.97
CA GLU A 139 11.34 20.22 10.85
C GLU A 139 9.95 19.85 10.33
N VAL A 140 9.63 18.54 10.23
CA VAL A 140 8.30 18.05 9.91
C VAL A 140 7.28 18.49 10.96
N LEU A 141 7.61 18.38 12.25
CA LEU A 141 6.74 18.79 13.32
C LEU A 141 6.52 20.32 13.32
N GLU A 142 7.56 21.11 13.16
CA GLU A 142 7.50 22.58 13.17
C GLU A 142 6.73 23.15 11.98
N ARG A 143 6.97 22.62 10.78
CA ARG A 143 6.35 23.15 9.56
C ARG A 143 4.97 22.55 9.28
N GLU A 144 4.81 21.27 9.54
CA GLU A 144 3.59 20.56 9.17
C GLU A 144 2.73 20.14 10.39
N GLY A 145 3.22 20.31 11.64
CA GLY A 145 2.48 19.94 12.84
C GLY A 145 2.14 18.44 12.92
N LEU A 146 2.92 17.62 12.21
CA LEU A 146 2.74 16.18 12.13
C LEU A 146 3.98 15.47 12.68
N THR A 147 3.81 14.24 13.19
CA THR A 147 4.92 13.41 13.64
C THR A 147 5.24 12.33 12.63
N CYS A 148 6.50 11.90 12.62
CA CYS A 148 6.96 10.74 11.88
C CYS A 148 7.83 9.84 12.77
N SER A 149 7.85 8.56 12.45
CA SER A 149 8.76 7.59 13.05
C SER A 149 9.87 7.24 12.07
N ILE A 150 11.11 7.24 12.54
CA ILE A 150 12.28 6.99 11.69
C ILE A 150 13.05 5.76 12.21
N GLY A 151 13.38 4.88 11.27
CA GLY A 151 14.31 3.78 11.52
C GLY A 151 15.59 3.96 10.71
N ILE A 152 16.74 3.75 11.31
CA ILE A 152 18.04 3.79 10.64
C ILE A 152 18.66 2.40 10.70
N GLY A 153 19.22 1.93 9.61
CA GLY A 153 19.84 0.61 9.51
C GLY A 153 20.82 0.50 8.34
N PRO A 154 21.53 -0.64 8.21
CA PRO A 154 22.51 -0.85 7.13
C PRO A 154 21.88 -1.04 5.76
N ASN A 155 20.55 -1.18 5.67
CA ASN A 155 19.81 -1.33 4.43
C ASN A 155 18.32 -0.99 4.61
N LYS A 156 17.59 -0.91 3.50
CA LYS A 156 16.16 -0.57 3.48
C LYS A 156 15.29 -1.49 4.34
N LEU A 157 15.60 -2.79 4.38
CA LEU A 157 14.83 -3.76 5.15
C LEU A 157 14.91 -3.49 6.65
N VAL A 158 16.12 -3.33 7.17
CA VAL A 158 16.34 -3.09 8.61
C VAL A 158 15.79 -1.73 9.00
N ALA A 159 16.04 -0.69 8.19
CA ALA A 159 15.52 0.65 8.42
C ALA A 159 13.98 0.66 8.51
N LYS A 160 13.28 -0.06 7.61
CA LYS A 160 11.81 -0.15 7.65
C LYS A 160 11.30 -0.87 8.89
N ILE A 161 11.91 -1.97 9.29
CA ILE A 161 11.52 -2.68 10.50
C ILE A 161 11.77 -1.81 11.75
N ALA A 162 12.90 -1.09 11.76
CA ALA A 162 13.27 -0.19 12.85
C ALA A 162 12.29 0.98 13.00
N SER A 163 11.79 1.56 11.89
CA SER A 163 10.83 2.66 11.95
C SER A 163 9.50 2.29 12.60
N ASP A 164 9.09 1.02 12.52
CA ASP A 164 7.87 0.53 13.16
C ASP A 164 8.04 0.18 14.64
N PHE A 165 9.30 0.07 15.13
CA PHE A 165 9.59 -0.50 16.45
C PHE A 165 9.13 0.37 17.61
N GLN A 166 9.27 1.70 17.49
CA GLN A 166 8.91 2.66 18.55
C GLN A 166 7.80 3.64 18.15
N LYS A 167 6.90 3.24 17.21
CA LYS A 167 5.76 4.10 16.82
C LYS A 167 4.80 4.36 17.98
N PRO A 168 4.23 5.58 18.11
CA PRO A 168 4.44 6.78 17.28
C PRO A 168 5.63 7.64 17.72
N ASP A 169 6.05 8.56 16.85
CA ASP A 169 7.08 9.57 17.07
C ASP A 169 8.44 8.99 17.48
N GLY A 170 8.71 7.74 17.06
CA GLY A 170 9.91 6.99 17.41
C GLY A 170 11.13 7.35 16.57
N LEU A 171 12.31 7.00 17.10
CA LEU A 171 13.57 6.96 16.37
C LEU A 171 14.36 5.75 16.84
N THR A 172 14.64 4.82 15.93
CA THR A 172 15.34 3.57 16.23
C THR A 172 16.54 3.43 15.31
N VAL A 173 17.73 3.30 15.87
CA VAL A 173 18.96 3.04 15.14
C VAL A 173 19.38 1.60 15.38
N VAL A 174 19.73 0.89 14.32
CA VAL A 174 20.20 -0.51 14.36
C VAL A 174 21.50 -0.60 13.57
N GLN A 175 22.61 -0.73 14.26
CA GLN A 175 23.93 -0.86 13.65
C GLN A 175 24.16 -2.27 13.07
N PRO A 176 25.13 -2.48 12.15
CA PRO A 176 25.30 -3.76 11.47
C PRO A 176 25.50 -4.97 12.38
N ASP A 177 26.22 -4.81 13.50
CA ASP A 177 26.48 -5.84 14.52
C ASP A 177 25.25 -6.13 15.40
N GLU A 178 24.31 -5.20 15.50
CA GLU A 178 23.08 -5.34 16.27
C GLU A 178 21.93 -5.99 15.46
N VAL A 179 22.01 -6.01 14.14
CA VAL A 179 20.90 -6.42 13.23
C VAL A 179 20.31 -7.76 13.64
N GLN A 180 21.16 -8.76 13.91
CA GLN A 180 20.65 -10.10 14.17
C GLN A 180 19.95 -10.18 15.54
N VAL A 181 20.52 -9.54 16.57
CA VAL A 181 19.93 -9.49 17.91
C VAL A 181 18.61 -8.72 17.88
N PHE A 182 18.56 -7.60 17.15
CA PHE A 182 17.35 -6.80 16.97
C PHE A 182 16.23 -7.60 16.31
N LEU A 183 16.53 -8.31 15.22
CA LEU A 183 15.53 -9.06 14.47
C LEU A 183 15.03 -10.30 15.20
N ASP A 184 15.90 -11.04 15.88
CA ASP A 184 15.60 -12.35 16.48
C ASP A 184 14.45 -12.32 17.48
N GLY A 185 14.35 -11.25 18.28
CA GLY A 185 13.29 -11.08 19.27
C GLY A 185 11.92 -10.70 18.68
N LEU A 186 11.86 -10.35 17.40
CA LEU A 186 10.64 -9.83 16.78
C LEU A 186 9.74 -10.97 16.29
N ARG A 187 8.44 -10.69 16.22
CA ARG A 187 7.47 -11.60 15.59
C ARG A 187 7.70 -11.63 14.08
N ILE A 188 7.48 -12.79 13.45
CA ILE A 188 7.67 -12.96 12.00
C ILE A 188 6.86 -11.97 11.14
N ARG A 189 5.76 -11.46 11.68
CA ARG A 189 4.87 -10.52 11.01
C ARG A 189 5.53 -9.19 10.64
N VAL A 190 6.60 -8.80 11.31
CA VAL A 190 7.34 -7.55 11.02
C VAL A 190 8.13 -7.63 9.71
N ILE A 191 8.44 -8.84 9.23
CA ILE A 191 9.19 -9.03 7.99
C ILE A 191 8.31 -8.66 6.78
N PRO A 192 8.72 -7.67 5.96
CA PRO A 192 7.98 -7.29 4.76
C PRO A 192 7.77 -8.47 3.81
N GLY A 193 6.50 -8.71 3.45
CA GLY A 193 6.07 -9.86 2.65
C GLY A 193 5.41 -10.99 3.46
N ILE A 194 5.50 -10.99 4.79
CA ILE A 194 4.72 -11.91 5.63
C ILE A 194 3.35 -11.28 5.91
N GLY A 195 2.35 -11.70 5.13
CA GLY A 195 0.94 -11.36 5.34
C GLY A 195 0.24 -12.31 6.32
N PRO A 196 -1.04 -12.05 6.69
CA PRO A 196 -1.78 -12.91 7.63
C PRO A 196 -1.81 -14.38 7.23
N LYS A 197 -1.89 -14.69 5.93
CA LYS A 197 -1.90 -16.07 5.43
C LYS A 197 -0.55 -16.78 5.64
N THR A 198 0.54 -16.10 5.30
CA THR A 198 1.90 -16.63 5.50
C THR A 198 2.21 -16.76 6.98
N GLU A 199 1.79 -15.78 7.78
CA GLU A 199 1.93 -15.85 9.24
C GLU A 199 1.21 -17.07 9.82
N ALA A 200 -0.07 -17.28 9.48
CA ALA A 200 -0.84 -18.43 9.94
C ALA A 200 -0.18 -19.78 9.52
N PHE A 201 0.25 -19.88 8.26
CA PHE A 201 0.96 -21.05 7.74
C PHE A 201 2.24 -21.38 8.51
N LEU A 202 3.02 -20.36 8.89
CA LEU A 202 4.25 -20.50 9.67
C LEU A 202 3.94 -20.85 11.14
N GLN A 203 2.91 -20.20 11.73
CA GLN A 203 2.49 -20.46 13.11
C GLN A 203 2.00 -21.91 13.32
N GLU A 204 1.30 -22.52 12.34
CA GLU A 204 0.94 -23.94 12.36
C GLU A 204 2.18 -24.86 12.47
N ARG A 205 3.33 -24.38 12.01
CA ARG A 205 4.65 -25.02 12.08
C ARG A 205 5.47 -24.61 13.30
N LYS A 206 4.83 -23.93 14.27
CA LYS A 206 5.43 -23.42 15.50
C LYS A 206 6.49 -22.32 15.29
N ILE A 207 6.54 -21.70 14.10
CA ILE A 207 7.43 -20.60 13.75
C ILE A 207 6.69 -19.30 14.07
N LYS A 208 7.13 -18.56 15.10
CA LYS A 208 6.47 -17.36 15.62
C LYS A 208 7.37 -16.13 15.59
N THR A 209 8.66 -16.34 15.75
CA THR A 209 9.68 -15.27 15.81
C THR A 209 10.58 -15.30 14.58
N VAL A 210 11.30 -14.21 14.36
CA VAL A 210 12.31 -14.15 13.29
C VAL A 210 13.41 -15.17 13.54
N ALA A 211 13.82 -15.38 14.79
CA ALA A 211 14.79 -16.42 15.17
C ALA A 211 14.31 -17.83 14.75
N ASP A 212 13.03 -18.18 15.03
CA ASP A 212 12.47 -19.46 14.62
C ASP A 212 12.56 -19.63 13.10
N LEU A 213 12.17 -18.58 12.34
CA LEU A 213 12.17 -18.63 10.87
C LEU A 213 13.59 -18.68 10.30
N ARG A 214 14.55 -18.00 10.93
CA ARG A 214 15.96 -18.02 10.55
C ARG A 214 16.62 -19.40 10.71
N ALA A 215 16.15 -20.19 11.65
CA ALA A 215 16.62 -21.56 11.88
C ALA A 215 16.19 -22.54 10.74
N ILE A 216 15.20 -22.16 9.93
CA ILE A 216 14.73 -23.01 8.84
C ILE A 216 15.69 -22.91 7.65
N GLN A 217 16.03 -24.08 7.08
CA GLN A 217 16.92 -24.15 5.93
C GLN A 217 16.28 -23.58 4.67
N LEU A 218 17.11 -23.01 3.78
CA LEU A 218 16.66 -22.43 2.53
C LEU A 218 15.84 -23.41 1.67
N VAL A 219 16.29 -24.66 1.57
CA VAL A 219 15.60 -25.69 0.80
C VAL A 219 14.16 -25.88 1.28
N GLN A 220 13.97 -25.93 2.59
CA GLN A 220 12.65 -26.10 3.20
C GLN A 220 11.75 -24.85 2.98
N LEU A 221 12.30 -23.63 3.09
CA LEU A 221 11.53 -22.41 2.81
C LEU A 221 11.13 -22.31 1.33
N ARG A 222 12.02 -22.75 0.44
CA ARG A 222 11.78 -22.79 -1.00
C ARG A 222 10.71 -23.81 -1.37
N GLU A 223 10.70 -24.96 -0.72
CA GLU A 223 9.66 -25.99 -0.88
C GLU A 223 8.29 -25.47 -0.44
N TRP A 224 8.20 -24.78 0.69
CA TRP A 224 6.94 -24.28 1.25
C TRP A 224 6.37 -23.06 0.52
N LEU A 225 7.21 -22.13 0.10
CA LEU A 225 6.82 -20.79 -0.33
C LEU A 225 7.40 -20.37 -1.69
N GLY A 226 8.11 -21.28 -2.37
CA GLY A 226 8.72 -20.99 -3.66
C GLY A 226 9.76 -19.86 -3.58
N LYS A 227 9.75 -18.95 -4.58
CA LYS A 227 10.61 -17.76 -4.60
C LYS A 227 10.40 -16.83 -3.39
N GLY A 228 9.19 -16.81 -2.84
CA GLY A 228 8.90 -16.06 -1.61
C GLY A 228 9.68 -16.58 -0.41
N GLY A 229 9.85 -17.91 -0.30
CA GLY A 229 10.66 -18.55 0.74
C GLY A 229 12.14 -18.19 0.64
N GLU A 230 12.69 -18.13 -0.57
CA GLU A 230 14.06 -17.69 -0.83
C GLU A 230 14.28 -16.23 -0.39
N ALA A 231 13.35 -15.34 -0.76
CA ALA A 231 13.38 -13.95 -0.32
C ALA A 231 13.29 -13.82 1.22
N LEU A 232 12.44 -14.62 1.87
CA LEU A 232 12.32 -14.62 3.32
C LEU A 232 13.59 -15.12 4.00
N HIS A 233 14.28 -16.11 3.44
CA HIS A 233 15.54 -16.60 3.98
C HIS A 233 16.61 -15.49 4.10
N HIS A 234 16.69 -14.59 3.11
CA HIS A 234 17.58 -13.43 3.17
C HIS A 234 17.07 -12.38 4.17
N LYS A 235 15.77 -12.07 4.11
CA LYS A 235 15.18 -11.02 4.96
C LYS A 235 15.30 -11.30 6.45
N VAL A 236 15.12 -12.56 6.90
CA VAL A 236 15.26 -12.92 8.32
C VAL A 236 16.71 -12.84 8.82
N ARG A 237 17.65 -12.70 7.93
CA ARG A 237 19.08 -12.46 8.22
C ARG A 237 19.46 -10.99 8.09
N GLY A 238 18.46 -10.11 7.89
CA GLY A 238 18.69 -8.68 7.72
C GLY A 238 19.38 -8.31 6.40
N ILE A 239 19.37 -9.20 5.41
CA ILE A 239 20.05 -9.01 4.13
C ILE A 239 19.09 -8.39 3.12
N SER A 240 19.47 -7.25 2.55
CA SER A 240 18.82 -6.58 1.42
C SER A 240 19.82 -5.68 0.71
N ASP A 241 19.96 -5.88 -0.60
CA ASP A 241 20.87 -5.10 -1.45
C ASP A 241 20.14 -4.01 -2.24
N ASP A 242 18.82 -3.86 -2.03
CA ASP A 242 18.00 -2.88 -2.74
C ASP A 242 18.56 -1.46 -2.54
N PRO A 243 18.90 -0.71 -3.61
CA PRO A 243 19.36 0.67 -3.49
C PRO A 243 18.21 1.61 -3.08
N VAL A 244 18.56 2.77 -2.53
CA VAL A 244 17.63 3.90 -2.43
C VAL A 244 17.60 4.58 -3.80
N SER A 245 16.47 4.52 -4.49
CA SER A 245 16.34 5.06 -5.85
C SER A 245 14.88 5.34 -6.20
N ASN A 246 14.65 6.47 -6.86
CA ASN A 246 13.35 6.79 -7.47
C ASN A 246 13.20 6.20 -8.88
N GLU A 247 14.14 5.42 -9.34
CA GLU A 247 14.06 4.71 -10.62
C GLU A 247 13.04 3.58 -10.53
N TRP A 248 11.78 3.92 -10.68
CA TRP A 248 10.68 2.97 -10.67
C TRP A 248 9.87 3.07 -11.95
N GLU A 249 9.75 1.96 -12.65
CA GLU A 249 8.93 1.87 -13.85
C GLU A 249 7.54 1.31 -13.53
N ARG A 250 6.52 2.11 -13.86
CA ARG A 250 5.13 1.66 -13.70
C ARG A 250 4.81 0.56 -14.72
N LYS A 251 4.40 -0.59 -14.23
CA LYS A 251 4.09 -1.77 -15.06
C LYS A 251 2.62 -1.85 -15.46
N SER A 252 1.74 -1.13 -14.76
CA SER A 252 0.31 -1.15 -15.03
C SER A 252 -0.39 0.12 -14.52
N VAL A 253 -1.49 0.50 -15.19
CA VAL A 253 -2.44 1.50 -14.72
C VAL A 253 -3.80 0.83 -14.62
N GLY A 254 -4.47 0.91 -13.48
CA GLY A 254 -5.77 0.27 -13.30
C GLY A 254 -6.61 0.96 -12.23
N GLU A 255 -7.91 0.79 -12.34
CA GLU A 255 -8.91 1.32 -11.44
C GLU A 255 -10.00 0.30 -11.19
N GLN A 256 -10.62 0.31 -10.02
CA GLN A 256 -11.71 -0.59 -9.69
C GLN A 256 -12.74 0.10 -8.80
N GLU A 257 -13.99 -0.34 -8.94
CA GLU A 257 -15.13 0.18 -8.21
C GLU A 257 -15.90 -0.94 -7.54
N THR A 258 -16.21 -0.76 -6.25
CA THR A 258 -17.17 -1.61 -5.56
C THR A 258 -18.54 -0.91 -5.60
N PHE A 259 -19.54 -1.56 -6.17
CA PHE A 259 -20.88 -1.01 -6.27
C PHE A 259 -21.54 -0.86 -4.88
N GLU A 260 -22.44 0.08 -4.75
CA GLU A 260 -23.24 0.24 -3.52
C GLU A 260 -24.10 -0.98 -3.25
N GLU A 261 -24.67 -1.58 -4.29
CA GLU A 261 -25.44 -2.82 -4.24
C GLU A 261 -24.92 -3.83 -5.26
N ASP A 262 -24.99 -5.12 -4.90
CA ASP A 262 -24.63 -6.18 -5.83
C ASP A 262 -25.71 -6.30 -6.91
N THR A 263 -25.34 -6.33 -8.19
CA THR A 263 -26.28 -6.25 -9.32
C THR A 263 -26.02 -7.29 -10.42
N LEU A 264 -27.04 -7.60 -11.22
CA LEU A 264 -26.98 -8.33 -12.48
C LEU A 264 -27.30 -7.44 -13.68
N ASP A 265 -27.57 -6.15 -13.47
CA ASP A 265 -27.87 -5.21 -14.54
C ASP A 265 -26.63 -5.03 -15.43
N ALA A 266 -26.67 -5.69 -16.60
CA ALA A 266 -25.58 -5.66 -17.57
C ALA A 266 -25.35 -4.24 -18.14
N GLY A 267 -26.43 -3.46 -18.33
CA GLY A 267 -26.34 -2.09 -18.84
C GLY A 267 -25.61 -1.18 -17.86
N PHE A 268 -26.00 -1.24 -16.58
CA PHE A 268 -25.33 -0.52 -15.50
C PHE A 268 -23.84 -0.92 -15.39
N ILE A 269 -23.56 -2.22 -15.36
CA ILE A 269 -22.19 -2.73 -15.20
C ILE A 269 -21.30 -2.32 -16.37
N LEU A 270 -21.81 -2.41 -17.62
CA LEU A 270 -21.09 -1.97 -18.82
C LEU A 270 -20.82 -0.46 -18.78
N GLY A 271 -21.82 0.36 -18.42
CA GLY A 271 -21.64 1.80 -18.28
C GLY A 271 -20.51 2.14 -17.30
N ARG A 272 -20.52 1.54 -16.11
CA ARG A 272 -19.47 1.75 -15.11
C ARG A 272 -18.09 1.26 -15.59
N ALA A 273 -18.05 0.15 -16.34
CA ALA A 273 -16.79 -0.36 -16.91
C ALA A 273 -16.20 0.61 -17.95
N GLN A 274 -17.05 1.27 -18.76
CA GLN A 274 -16.64 2.29 -19.72
C GLN A 274 -16.11 3.54 -19.01
N ASP A 275 -16.77 3.98 -17.93
CA ASP A 275 -16.30 5.11 -17.11
C ASP A 275 -14.93 4.81 -16.49
N LEU A 276 -14.73 3.60 -15.94
CA LEU A 276 -13.43 3.16 -15.42
C LEU A 276 -12.36 3.11 -16.50
N ALA A 277 -12.70 2.61 -17.71
CA ALA A 277 -11.79 2.60 -18.86
C ALA A 277 -11.34 4.02 -19.23
N ALA A 278 -12.27 4.98 -19.25
CA ALA A 278 -11.96 6.39 -19.52
C ALA A 278 -11.05 6.99 -18.41
N GLY A 279 -11.30 6.67 -17.14
CA GLY A 279 -10.45 7.07 -16.01
C GLY A 279 -9.04 6.50 -16.11
N VAL A 280 -8.93 5.20 -16.39
CA VAL A 280 -7.65 4.50 -16.59
C VAL A 280 -6.88 5.11 -17.77
N PHE A 281 -7.54 5.33 -18.91
CA PHE A 281 -6.90 5.90 -20.10
C PHE A 281 -6.41 7.32 -19.87
N ARG A 282 -7.21 8.17 -19.23
CA ARG A 282 -6.81 9.54 -18.87
C ARG A 282 -5.55 9.52 -18.00
N ARG A 283 -5.52 8.69 -16.95
CA ARG A 283 -4.35 8.56 -16.09
C ARG A 283 -3.14 7.99 -16.83
N PHE A 284 -3.34 7.00 -17.69
CA PHE A 284 -2.31 6.43 -18.56
C PHE A 284 -1.63 7.51 -19.42
N VAL A 285 -2.40 8.40 -20.07
CA VAL A 285 -1.87 9.52 -20.87
C VAL A 285 -1.17 10.56 -19.98
N THR A 286 -1.76 10.92 -18.84
CA THR A 286 -1.17 11.90 -17.90
C THR A 286 0.17 11.44 -17.34
N GLU A 287 0.37 10.13 -17.20
CA GLU A 287 1.64 9.53 -16.75
C GLU A 287 2.67 9.36 -17.88
N GLY A 288 2.38 9.87 -19.08
CA GLY A 288 3.30 9.92 -20.22
C GLY A 288 3.44 8.61 -21.00
N PHE A 289 2.48 7.70 -20.89
CA PHE A 289 2.45 6.50 -21.70
C PHE A 289 1.70 6.73 -23.02
N ALA A 290 2.15 6.06 -24.10
CA ALA A 290 1.59 6.17 -25.46
C ALA A 290 0.87 4.91 -25.92
N ALA A 291 1.28 3.72 -25.45
CA ALA A 291 0.69 2.47 -25.86
C ALA A 291 0.68 1.42 -24.72
N PHE A 292 -0.20 0.44 -24.83
CA PHE A 292 -0.27 -0.74 -23.97
C PHE A 292 -0.60 -1.98 -24.80
N ARG A 293 -0.37 -3.18 -24.28
CA ARG A 293 -0.69 -4.44 -24.99
C ARG A 293 -1.67 -5.33 -24.28
N THR A 294 -1.82 -5.18 -22.97
CA THR A 294 -2.67 -6.09 -22.18
C THR A 294 -3.78 -5.30 -21.52
N VAL A 295 -5.00 -5.76 -21.71
CA VAL A 295 -6.19 -5.30 -20.98
C VAL A 295 -6.64 -6.39 -20.04
N THR A 296 -6.85 -6.05 -18.79
CA THR A 296 -7.34 -6.97 -17.75
C THR A 296 -8.61 -6.40 -17.13
N ILE A 297 -9.65 -7.22 -17.06
CA ILE A 297 -10.81 -6.93 -16.23
C ILE A 297 -10.79 -7.82 -14.98
N THR A 298 -11.30 -7.26 -13.91
CA THR A 298 -11.52 -7.97 -12.64
C THR A 298 -12.99 -7.86 -12.28
N VAL A 299 -13.63 -9.01 -12.01
CA VAL A 299 -15.00 -9.09 -11.54
C VAL A 299 -15.01 -9.79 -10.19
N ARG A 300 -15.62 -9.15 -9.20
CA ARG A 300 -15.88 -9.78 -7.91
C ARG A 300 -17.38 -9.97 -7.74
N PHE A 301 -17.77 -11.18 -7.48
CA PHE A 301 -19.16 -11.53 -7.21
C PHE A 301 -19.54 -11.33 -5.74
N ALA A 302 -20.84 -11.34 -5.46
CA ALA A 302 -21.37 -11.57 -4.13
C ALA A 302 -20.71 -12.78 -3.50
N GLY A 303 -20.37 -12.70 -2.19
CA GLY A 303 -19.59 -13.73 -1.50
C GLY A 303 -18.06 -13.66 -1.74
N PHE A 304 -17.57 -12.55 -2.32
CA PHE A 304 -16.14 -12.24 -2.48
C PHE A 304 -15.33 -13.20 -3.39
N VAL A 305 -15.99 -13.95 -4.26
CA VAL A 305 -15.30 -14.70 -5.32
C VAL A 305 -14.85 -13.72 -6.40
N THR A 306 -13.54 -13.64 -6.64
CA THR A 306 -12.96 -12.73 -7.64
C THR A 306 -12.39 -13.52 -8.79
N LEU A 307 -12.74 -13.12 -10.02
CA LEU A 307 -12.17 -13.64 -11.25
C LEU A 307 -11.56 -12.49 -12.05
N SER A 308 -10.44 -12.75 -12.71
CA SER A 308 -9.83 -11.81 -13.65
C SER A 308 -9.70 -12.46 -15.02
N ARG A 309 -9.85 -11.65 -16.08
CA ARG A 309 -9.62 -12.07 -17.46
C ARG A 309 -8.75 -11.03 -18.13
N SER A 310 -7.74 -11.51 -18.82
CA SER A 310 -6.77 -10.66 -19.52
C SER A 310 -6.68 -11.06 -20.97
N ARG A 311 -6.51 -10.06 -21.86
CA ARG A 311 -6.13 -10.25 -23.24
C ARG A 311 -4.89 -9.45 -23.55
N THR A 312 -3.90 -10.11 -24.15
CA THR A 312 -2.72 -9.46 -24.71
C THR A 312 -2.84 -9.45 -26.22
N GLY A 313 -2.92 -8.27 -26.82
CA GLY A 313 -2.98 -8.08 -28.27
C GLY A 313 -1.62 -8.35 -28.94
N ARG A 314 -1.65 -8.71 -30.23
CA ARG A 314 -0.44 -8.78 -31.06
C ARG A 314 0.11 -7.38 -31.37
N GLY A 315 -0.76 -6.40 -31.55
CA GLY A 315 -0.44 -4.99 -31.80
C GLY A 315 -0.51 -4.14 -30.52
N LEU A 316 -0.05 -2.90 -30.66
CA LEU A 316 -0.18 -1.86 -29.65
C LEU A 316 -1.61 -1.29 -29.66
N LEU A 317 -2.12 -1.00 -28.48
CA LEU A 317 -3.38 -0.29 -28.29
C LEU A 317 -3.04 1.12 -27.81
N THR A 318 -3.61 2.14 -28.47
CA THR A 318 -3.22 3.55 -28.28
C THR A 318 -4.40 4.48 -28.04
N SER A 319 -5.64 3.98 -28.14
CA SER A 319 -6.84 4.82 -28.03
C SER A 319 -7.82 4.32 -26.97
N LEU A 320 -8.65 5.26 -26.49
CA LEU A 320 -9.73 4.96 -25.56
C LEU A 320 -10.74 3.98 -26.18
N ASP A 321 -11.10 4.17 -27.45
CA ASP A 321 -12.09 3.33 -28.12
C ASP A 321 -11.63 1.87 -28.19
N GLN A 322 -10.33 1.65 -28.46
CA GLN A 322 -9.75 0.31 -28.44
C GLN A 322 -9.81 -0.30 -27.04
N LEU A 323 -9.46 0.48 -25.99
CA LEU A 323 -9.58 0.01 -24.62
C LEU A 323 -11.02 -0.35 -24.26
N GLN A 324 -11.96 0.51 -24.60
CA GLN A 324 -13.39 0.29 -24.32
C GLN A 324 -13.95 -0.93 -25.06
N ALA A 325 -13.53 -1.17 -26.29
CA ALA A 325 -13.89 -2.35 -27.06
C ALA A 325 -13.37 -3.63 -26.40
N GLU A 326 -12.10 -3.66 -25.98
CA GLU A 326 -11.51 -4.79 -25.27
C GLU A 326 -12.19 -5.05 -23.92
N VAL A 327 -12.47 -4.01 -23.15
CA VAL A 327 -13.19 -4.10 -21.87
C VAL A 327 -14.56 -4.73 -22.06
N ARG A 328 -15.32 -4.31 -23.07
CA ARG A 328 -16.62 -4.87 -23.40
C ARG A 328 -16.52 -6.37 -23.70
N GLN A 329 -15.62 -6.76 -24.61
CA GLN A 329 -15.44 -8.16 -25.02
C GLN A 329 -15.03 -9.06 -23.86
N LEU A 330 -14.18 -8.58 -22.97
CA LEU A 330 -13.73 -9.32 -21.79
C LEU A 330 -14.81 -9.43 -20.71
N LEU A 331 -15.72 -8.44 -20.64
CA LEU A 331 -16.75 -8.39 -19.60
C LEU A 331 -18.02 -9.18 -20.00
N GLU A 332 -18.40 -9.21 -21.27
CA GLU A 332 -19.60 -9.88 -21.77
C GLU A 332 -19.79 -11.32 -21.24
N PRO A 333 -18.76 -12.19 -21.21
CA PRO A 333 -18.92 -13.56 -20.68
C PRO A 333 -19.36 -13.65 -19.23
N PHE A 334 -19.23 -12.56 -18.45
CA PHE A 334 -19.66 -12.54 -17.05
C PHE A 334 -21.15 -12.30 -16.85
N PHE A 335 -21.85 -11.92 -17.92
CA PHE A 335 -23.32 -11.73 -17.91
C PHE A 335 -24.09 -13.01 -18.19
N ASP A 336 -23.41 -14.08 -18.61
CA ASP A 336 -24.02 -15.37 -18.93
C ASP A 336 -23.28 -16.56 -18.26
N SER A 337 -23.65 -17.77 -18.66
CA SER A 337 -23.12 -19.00 -18.07
C SER A 337 -21.63 -19.25 -18.35
N ARG A 338 -21.01 -18.56 -19.33
CA ARG A 338 -19.59 -18.74 -19.67
C ARG A 338 -18.64 -18.41 -18.49
N GLN A 339 -18.94 -17.36 -17.73
CA GLN A 339 -18.13 -16.94 -16.57
C GLN A 339 -18.95 -16.77 -15.27
N ASN A 340 -20.28 -16.81 -15.37
CA ASN A 340 -21.20 -16.70 -14.23
C ASN A 340 -22.29 -17.77 -14.28
N PRO A 341 -21.94 -19.07 -14.29
CA PRO A 341 -22.89 -20.15 -14.46
C PRO A 341 -23.96 -20.25 -13.36
N LYS A 342 -23.72 -19.62 -12.22
CA LYS A 342 -24.64 -19.59 -11.06
C LYS A 342 -25.45 -18.31 -10.96
N GLY A 343 -25.38 -17.39 -11.95
CA GLY A 343 -26.09 -16.14 -11.94
C GLY A 343 -25.80 -15.27 -10.69
N LYS A 344 -24.55 -15.27 -10.19
CA LYS A 344 -24.19 -14.49 -9.01
C LYS A 344 -24.16 -13.01 -9.34
N ARG A 345 -24.73 -12.19 -8.46
CA ARG A 345 -24.66 -10.74 -8.58
C ARG A 345 -23.22 -10.27 -8.52
N ILE A 346 -22.88 -9.25 -9.32
CA ILE A 346 -21.56 -8.62 -9.40
C ILE A 346 -21.49 -7.51 -8.34
N ARG A 347 -20.42 -7.52 -7.57
CA ARG A 347 -20.16 -6.61 -6.48
C ARG A 347 -19.12 -5.53 -6.84
N LEU A 348 -18.14 -5.87 -7.66
CA LEU A 348 -17.03 -5.01 -8.03
C LEU A 348 -16.60 -5.32 -9.46
N ILE A 349 -16.23 -4.29 -10.17
CA ILE A 349 -15.50 -4.39 -11.44
C ILE A 349 -14.20 -3.60 -11.35
N GLY A 350 -13.22 -4.00 -12.17
CA GLY A 350 -11.97 -3.28 -12.34
C GLY A 350 -11.46 -3.39 -13.76
N VAL A 351 -10.80 -2.32 -14.21
CA VAL A 351 -10.11 -2.23 -15.50
C VAL A 351 -8.66 -1.93 -15.25
N ARG A 352 -7.75 -2.62 -15.94
CA ARG A 352 -6.30 -2.41 -15.86
C ARG A 352 -5.65 -2.61 -17.21
N VAL A 353 -4.70 -1.74 -17.55
CA VAL A 353 -3.80 -1.86 -18.69
C VAL A 353 -2.39 -2.18 -18.24
N GLU A 354 -1.68 -3.03 -18.99
CA GLU A 354 -0.34 -3.53 -18.67
C GLU A 354 0.52 -3.60 -19.93
N LYS A 355 1.82 -3.83 -19.75
CA LYS A 355 2.81 -3.78 -20.84
C LYS A 355 2.77 -2.42 -21.51
N LEU A 356 3.01 -1.41 -20.68
CA LEU A 356 2.98 -0.01 -21.05
C LEU A 356 4.22 0.36 -21.86
N SER A 357 4.07 1.26 -22.85
CA SER A 357 5.18 1.81 -23.64
C SER A 357 5.08 3.33 -23.68
N ARG A 358 6.21 4.04 -23.63
CA ARG A 358 6.32 5.48 -23.85
C ARG A 358 6.52 5.77 -25.33
N LEU A 359 6.34 7.04 -25.77
CA LEU A 359 6.46 7.46 -27.16
C LEU A 359 7.76 7.02 -27.82
N GLU A 360 8.91 7.24 -27.19
CA GLU A 360 10.24 6.87 -27.72
C GLU A 360 10.39 5.36 -28.01
N ALA A 361 9.68 4.53 -27.25
CA ALA A 361 9.73 3.08 -27.45
C ALA A 361 8.78 2.60 -28.55
N VAL A 362 7.71 3.37 -28.83
CA VAL A 362 6.74 3.08 -29.91
C VAL A 362 7.36 3.38 -31.27
N GLU A 363 8.02 4.53 -31.43
CA GLU A 363 8.69 4.94 -32.66
C GLU A 363 9.79 3.96 -33.08
N ARG A 364 10.54 3.40 -32.12
CA ARG A 364 11.55 2.36 -32.40
C ARG A 364 10.96 1.01 -32.84
N SER A 365 9.75 0.70 -32.44
CA SER A 365 9.08 -0.56 -32.80
C SER A 365 8.37 -0.52 -34.14
N GLU A 366 8.12 0.67 -34.69
CA GLU A 366 7.53 0.85 -36.03
C GLU A 366 8.59 1.02 -37.14
N SER A 367 9.86 1.28 -36.76
CA SER A 367 10.99 1.47 -37.67
C SER A 367 11.83 0.20 -37.89
N GLY A 368 11.50 -0.91 -37.30
CA GLY A 368 12.19 -2.21 -37.40
C GLY A 368 11.23 -3.34 -37.82
#